data_4f4fe9bce3bcd19588442c9dc5754cb9
#
_entry.id   4f4fe9bce3bcd19588442c9dc5754cb9
#
_cell.length_a   1.000
_cell.length_b   1.000
_cell.length_c   1.000
_cell.angle_alpha   90.00
_cell.angle_beta   90.00
_cell.angle_gamma   90.00
#
_symmetry.space_group_name_H-M   'P 1'
#
loop_
_entity.id
_entity.type
_entity.pdbx_description
1 polymer ?
#
loop_
_entity_poly.entity_id
_entity_poly.type
_entity_poly.pdbx_seq_one_letter_code
_entity_poly.pdbx_strand_id
1 'polypeptide(L)'
;MIINEPAVAYSKRKYTIEEYLEMENAAIEKHEYYQGEIFAMSGNKLQHSVVSRNLIRRLAEKLDGKPCQPFGSDTRVHIEKNTLFTYPDISVFCGELQSLNNDDFNFLNPTILFEVLSPSTRDYDKKTKFPFYRDIPSLKECVMVEPETINIEAFRINDNGFWELREYRNIEDTLELPSIGVTISLQDIYKDTHIASGVAER
;
A
#
# COMPACT_ATOMS: atom_id res chain seq x y z
N MET A 1 -27.33 -5.43 10.80
CA MET A 1 -26.24 -4.71 10.10
C MET A 1 -24.96 -5.10 10.83
N ILE A 2 -24.22 -6.07 10.32
CA ILE A 2 -22.98 -6.56 10.97
C ILE A 2 -21.89 -5.66 10.43
N ILE A 3 -21.39 -4.76 11.27
CA ILE A 3 -20.16 -4.00 10.98
C ILE A 3 -19.03 -5.01 11.17
N ASN A 4 -18.42 -5.46 10.08
CA ASN A 4 -17.15 -6.18 10.12
C ASN A 4 -16.08 -5.18 10.54
N GLU A 5 -15.76 -5.15 11.82
CA GLU A 5 -14.61 -4.43 12.32
C GLU A 5 -13.33 -5.09 11.77
N PRO A 6 -12.38 -4.31 11.24
CA PRO A 6 -11.04 -4.82 11.00
C PRO A 6 -10.40 -5.15 12.34
N ALA A 7 -9.90 -6.39 12.44
CA ALA A 7 -9.10 -6.93 13.53
C ALA A 7 -9.37 -6.41 14.96
N VAL A 8 -9.74 -7.31 15.83
CA VAL A 8 -9.99 -7.07 17.25
C VAL A 8 -8.81 -6.31 17.87
N ALA A 9 -9.08 -5.12 18.41
CA ALA A 9 -8.11 -4.40 19.21
C ALA A 9 -7.71 -5.26 20.41
N TYR A 10 -6.42 -5.59 20.53
CA TYR A 10 -5.88 -6.60 21.45
C TYR A 10 -5.93 -6.20 22.93
N SER A 11 -6.41 -5.02 23.31
CA SER A 11 -6.80 -4.65 24.69
C SER A 11 -7.20 -3.18 24.80
N LYS A 12 -7.87 -2.82 25.92
CA LYS A 12 -8.10 -1.40 26.32
C LYS A 12 -6.80 -0.68 26.77
N ARG A 13 -5.65 -1.37 26.78
CA ARG A 13 -4.34 -0.83 27.12
C ARG A 13 -3.78 -0.09 25.90
N LYS A 14 -3.27 1.11 26.11
CA LYS A 14 -2.46 1.82 25.12
C LYS A 14 -1.00 1.37 25.24
N TYR A 15 -0.37 1.11 24.11
CA TYR A 15 1.04 0.74 23.99
C TYR A 15 1.86 1.97 23.58
N THR A 16 3.09 2.07 24.05
CA THR A 16 4.05 3.04 23.50
C THR A 16 4.59 2.54 22.16
N ILE A 17 5.25 3.43 21.41
CA ILE A 17 5.92 3.04 20.16
C ILE A 17 7.03 2.01 20.46
N GLU A 18 7.79 2.20 21.52
CA GLU A 18 8.85 1.27 21.93
C GLU A 18 8.31 -0.13 22.25
N GLU A 19 7.22 -0.20 23.03
CA GLU A 19 6.55 -1.47 23.35
C GLU A 19 6.04 -2.17 22.08
N TYR A 20 5.46 -1.42 21.12
CA TYR A 20 5.03 -1.96 19.85
C TYR A 20 6.21 -2.49 19.04
N LEU A 21 7.28 -1.71 18.89
CA LEU A 21 8.46 -2.10 18.09
C LEU A 21 9.14 -3.35 18.67
N GLU A 22 9.24 -3.44 20.00
CA GLU A 22 9.79 -4.63 20.68
C GLU A 22 8.90 -5.87 20.39
N MET A 23 7.60 -5.73 20.50
CA MET A 23 6.64 -6.79 20.18
C MET A 23 6.71 -7.20 18.70
N GLU A 24 6.64 -6.23 17.79
CA GLU A 24 6.57 -6.45 16.35
C GLU A 24 7.84 -7.07 15.79
N ASN A 25 9.01 -6.68 16.31
CA ASN A 25 10.29 -7.25 15.87
C ASN A 25 10.47 -8.72 16.32
N ALA A 26 9.71 -9.18 17.30
CA ALA A 26 9.69 -10.57 17.76
C ALA A 26 8.49 -11.37 17.22
N ALA A 27 7.53 -10.70 16.58
CA ALA A 27 6.30 -11.32 16.11
C ALA A 27 6.51 -12.16 14.85
N ILE A 28 5.71 -13.22 14.68
CA ILE A 28 5.63 -14.01 13.46
C ILE A 28 4.62 -13.38 12.48
N GLU A 29 3.56 -12.80 13.04
CA GLU A 29 2.49 -12.13 12.27
C GLU A 29 2.69 -10.63 12.33
N LYS A 30 2.33 -9.92 11.25
CA LYS A 30 2.46 -8.47 11.17
C LYS A 30 1.31 -7.77 11.89
N HIS A 31 1.64 -6.64 12.50
CA HIS A 31 0.68 -5.77 13.16
C HIS A 31 0.89 -4.33 12.75
N GLU A 32 -0.19 -3.63 12.50
CA GLU A 32 -0.19 -2.18 12.40
C GLU A 32 -0.31 -1.55 13.78
N TYR A 33 0.21 -0.34 13.93
CA TYR A 33 0.09 0.44 15.17
C TYR A 33 -0.44 1.83 14.87
N TYR A 34 -1.44 2.26 15.62
CA TYR A 34 -1.98 3.60 15.53
C TYR A 34 -2.39 4.13 16.90
N GLN A 35 -1.78 5.25 17.33
CA GLN A 35 -2.11 5.96 18.57
C GLN A 35 -2.24 5.06 19.82
N GLY A 36 -1.34 4.12 19.96
CA GLY A 36 -1.28 3.19 21.09
C GLY A 36 -2.11 1.91 20.90
N GLU A 37 -2.77 1.73 19.78
CA GLU A 37 -3.51 0.52 19.45
C GLU A 37 -2.74 -0.34 18.45
N ILE A 38 -2.81 -1.66 18.61
CA ILE A 38 -2.13 -2.64 17.79
C ILE A 38 -3.21 -3.48 17.08
N PHE A 39 -3.07 -3.63 15.76
CA PHE A 39 -4.03 -4.29 14.89
C PHE A 39 -3.34 -5.43 14.14
N ALA A 40 -3.78 -6.68 14.33
CA ALA A 40 -3.26 -7.80 13.57
C ALA A 40 -3.68 -7.70 12.10
N MET A 41 -2.75 -7.99 11.20
CA MET A 41 -3.04 -8.04 9.77
C MET A 41 -3.57 -9.42 9.39
N SER A 42 -4.60 -9.45 8.53
CA SER A 42 -5.15 -10.69 7.98
C SER A 42 -4.43 -11.12 6.71
N GLY A 43 -4.45 -12.42 6.41
CA GLY A 43 -3.96 -12.92 5.14
C GLY A 43 -4.80 -12.48 3.94
N ASN A 44 -4.19 -12.47 2.76
CA ASN A 44 -4.78 -12.00 1.52
C ASN A 44 -5.34 -13.14 0.65
N LYS A 45 -6.39 -12.85 -0.15
CA LYS A 45 -6.92 -13.78 -1.15
C LYS A 45 -5.97 -13.92 -2.35
N LEU A 46 -6.15 -15.01 -3.13
CA LEU A 46 -5.31 -15.31 -4.30
C LEU A 46 -5.25 -14.15 -5.31
N GLN A 47 -6.40 -13.56 -5.67
CA GLN A 47 -6.44 -12.48 -6.67
C GLN A 47 -5.63 -11.25 -6.22
N HIS A 48 -5.74 -10.87 -4.95
CA HIS A 48 -4.91 -9.84 -4.34
C HIS A 48 -3.40 -10.17 -4.52
N SER A 49 -3.00 -11.38 -4.18
CA SER A 49 -1.59 -11.81 -4.29
C SER A 49 -1.10 -11.83 -5.75
N VAL A 50 -1.97 -12.21 -6.71
CA VAL A 50 -1.63 -12.19 -8.15
C VAL A 50 -1.41 -10.75 -8.63
N VAL A 51 -2.31 -9.82 -8.29
CA VAL A 51 -2.20 -8.41 -8.68
C VAL A 51 -0.97 -7.77 -8.04
N SER A 52 -0.72 -7.98 -6.73
CA SER A 52 0.47 -7.46 -6.04
C SER A 52 1.76 -7.99 -6.66
N ARG A 53 1.83 -9.29 -6.97
CA ARG A 53 2.97 -9.92 -7.67
C ARG A 53 3.22 -9.27 -9.04
N ASN A 54 2.16 -9.06 -9.83
CA ASN A 54 2.29 -8.49 -11.16
C ASN A 54 2.79 -7.04 -11.09
N LEU A 55 2.22 -6.23 -10.18
CA LEU A 55 2.63 -4.84 -9.96
C LEU A 55 4.10 -4.75 -9.55
N ILE A 56 4.53 -5.48 -8.51
CA ILE A 56 5.92 -5.40 -8.02
C ILE A 56 6.91 -5.86 -9.09
N ARG A 57 6.57 -6.91 -9.85
CA ARG A 57 7.40 -7.38 -10.96
C ARG A 57 7.56 -6.31 -12.03
N ARG A 58 6.46 -5.67 -12.48
CA ARG A 58 6.51 -4.64 -13.52
C ARG A 58 7.23 -3.38 -13.05
N LEU A 59 7.05 -3.00 -11.80
CA LEU A 59 7.79 -1.90 -11.19
C LEU A 59 9.29 -2.21 -11.16
N ALA A 60 9.70 -3.39 -10.68
CA ALA A 60 11.09 -3.79 -10.63
C ALA A 60 11.75 -3.81 -12.02
N GLU A 61 11.06 -4.38 -13.04
CA GLU A 61 11.54 -4.41 -14.44
C GLU A 61 11.76 -2.98 -15.00
N LYS A 62 10.83 -2.05 -14.71
CA LYS A 62 10.86 -0.68 -15.27
C LYS A 62 11.75 0.29 -14.48
N LEU A 63 12.08 -0.04 -13.26
CA LEU A 63 12.92 0.76 -12.38
C LEU A 63 14.37 0.22 -12.30
N ASP A 64 14.68 -0.88 -12.99
CA ASP A 64 16.04 -1.39 -13.04
C ASP A 64 17.02 -0.34 -13.55
N GLY A 65 18.11 -0.13 -12.82
CA GLY A 65 19.12 0.91 -13.11
C GLY A 65 18.66 2.36 -12.82
N LYS A 66 17.48 2.57 -12.25
CA LYS A 66 16.97 3.89 -11.86
C LYS A 66 17.13 4.13 -10.35
N PRO A 67 17.05 5.38 -9.88
CA PRO A 67 17.22 5.72 -8.46
C PRO A 67 16.03 5.31 -7.58
N CYS A 68 14.99 4.70 -8.12
CA CYS A 68 13.80 4.27 -7.40
C CYS A 68 13.72 2.75 -7.33
N GLN A 69 13.29 2.21 -6.18
CA GLN A 69 13.17 0.77 -5.95
C GLN A 69 11.81 0.43 -5.33
N PRO A 70 11.12 -0.63 -5.82
CA PRO A 70 9.88 -1.12 -5.26
C PRO A 70 10.15 -2.19 -4.19
N PHE A 71 9.40 -2.15 -3.10
CA PHE A 71 9.42 -3.13 -2.01
C PHE A 71 8.01 -3.66 -1.76
N GLY A 72 7.92 -4.91 -1.37
CA GLY A 72 6.64 -5.57 -1.06
C GLY A 72 6.15 -5.30 0.36
N SER A 73 5.09 -5.99 0.73
CA SER A 73 4.35 -5.81 1.98
C SER A 73 5.12 -6.16 3.27
N ASP A 74 6.37 -6.59 3.17
CA ASP A 74 7.22 -6.79 4.36
C ASP A 74 7.95 -5.51 4.79
N THR A 75 7.83 -4.45 4.00
CA THR A 75 8.46 -3.15 4.26
C THR A 75 7.52 -2.29 5.09
N ARG A 76 7.87 -2.06 6.35
CA ARG A 76 7.06 -1.24 7.25
C ARG A 76 7.30 0.25 7.00
N VAL A 77 6.22 1.00 6.85
CA VAL A 77 6.23 2.46 6.71
C VAL A 77 5.75 3.09 8.01
N HIS A 78 6.52 4.06 8.52
CA HIS A 78 6.13 4.86 9.68
C HIS A 78 5.77 6.27 9.26
N ILE A 79 4.62 6.75 9.70
CA ILE A 79 4.13 8.10 9.47
C ILE A 79 4.23 8.89 10.77
N GLU A 80 5.32 9.63 10.94
CA GLU A 80 5.66 10.30 12.20
C GLU A 80 4.56 11.25 12.67
N LYS A 81 3.94 12.01 11.75
CA LYS A 81 2.93 13.03 12.08
C LYS A 81 1.70 12.47 12.79
N ASN A 82 1.29 11.24 12.46
CA ASN A 82 0.09 10.62 13.02
C ASN A 82 0.37 9.31 13.77
N THR A 83 1.64 8.96 13.97
CA THR A 83 2.13 7.77 14.68
C THR A 83 1.73 6.42 14.08
N LEU A 84 1.27 6.36 12.82
CA LEU A 84 0.91 5.11 12.17
C LEU A 84 2.17 4.33 11.76
N PHE A 85 2.24 3.06 12.12
CA PHE A 85 3.10 2.05 11.51
C PHE A 85 2.24 1.10 10.72
N THR A 86 2.54 0.91 9.43
CA THR A 86 1.70 0.15 8.51
C THR A 86 2.56 -0.59 7.48
N TYR A 87 1.98 -1.57 6.80
CA TYR A 87 2.62 -2.37 5.77
C TYR A 87 1.82 -2.25 4.46
N PRO A 88 2.07 -1.23 3.64
CA PRO A 88 1.44 -1.12 2.34
C PRO A 88 1.79 -2.34 1.47
N ASP A 89 0.90 -2.74 0.57
CA ASP A 89 1.16 -3.89 -0.31
C ASP A 89 2.41 -3.70 -1.17
N ILE A 90 2.65 -2.47 -1.66
CA ILE A 90 3.90 -2.10 -2.34
C ILE A 90 4.26 -0.66 -1.98
N SER A 91 5.53 -0.44 -1.65
CA SER A 91 6.12 0.88 -1.42
C SER A 91 7.26 1.13 -2.41
N VAL A 92 7.26 2.29 -3.07
CA VAL A 92 8.37 2.69 -3.94
C VAL A 92 9.13 3.83 -3.27
N PHE A 93 10.42 3.65 -3.11
CA PHE A 93 11.32 4.66 -2.55
C PHE A 93 12.29 5.14 -3.63
N CYS A 94 12.56 6.45 -3.67
CA CYS A 94 13.49 7.06 -4.61
C CYS A 94 14.64 7.75 -3.86
N GLY A 95 15.85 7.50 -4.31
CA GLY A 95 17.06 8.00 -3.65
C GLY A 95 17.43 7.23 -2.37
N GLU A 96 17.99 7.94 -1.38
CA GLU A 96 18.43 7.35 -0.13
C GLU A 96 17.24 7.00 0.76
N LEU A 97 17.24 5.78 1.30
CA LEU A 97 16.23 5.33 2.25
C LEU A 97 16.42 6.04 3.60
N GLN A 98 15.34 6.61 4.11
CA GLN A 98 15.31 7.19 5.45
C GLN A 98 14.51 6.28 6.37
N SER A 99 15.05 5.97 7.53
CA SER A 99 14.39 5.11 8.51
C SER A 99 14.39 5.72 9.91
N LEU A 100 13.47 5.26 10.73
CA LEU A 100 13.36 5.68 12.12
C LEU A 100 14.62 5.23 12.88
N ASN A 101 15.31 6.17 13.51
CA ASN A 101 16.53 5.90 14.28
C ASN A 101 17.64 5.16 13.50
N ASN A 102 17.65 5.25 12.15
CA ASN A 102 18.53 4.50 11.25
C ASN A 102 18.41 2.99 11.42
N ASP A 103 17.22 2.47 11.70
CA ASP A 103 16.94 1.04 11.73
C ASP A 103 16.71 0.47 10.32
N ASP A 104 16.64 -0.87 10.20
CA ASP A 104 16.46 -1.56 8.93
C ASP A 104 14.99 -1.92 8.65
N PHE A 105 14.03 -1.41 9.43
CA PHE A 105 12.65 -1.89 9.41
C PHE A 105 11.61 -0.80 9.15
N ASN A 106 11.80 0.42 9.67
CA ASN A 106 10.78 1.45 9.73
C ASN A 106 11.12 2.61 8.80
N PHE A 107 10.62 2.58 7.57
CA PHE A 107 10.96 3.57 6.55
C PHE A 107 10.00 4.76 6.56
N LEU A 108 10.55 5.96 6.27
CA LEU A 108 9.86 7.24 6.45
C LEU A 108 9.52 7.94 5.13
N ASN A 109 10.23 7.63 4.04
CA ASN A 109 10.20 8.43 2.81
C ASN A 109 9.74 7.70 1.54
N PRO A 110 8.62 6.98 1.54
CA PRO A 110 8.08 6.42 0.30
C PRO A 110 7.68 7.55 -0.66
N THR A 111 7.93 7.31 -1.96
CA THR A 111 7.50 8.21 -3.05
C THR A 111 6.13 7.82 -3.57
N ILE A 112 5.87 6.50 -3.66
CA ILE A 112 4.56 5.95 -4.07
C ILE A 112 4.18 4.82 -3.11
N LEU A 113 2.90 4.76 -2.77
CA LEU A 113 2.30 3.64 -2.04
C LEU A 113 1.20 3.00 -2.90
N PHE A 114 1.12 1.67 -2.85
CA PHE A 114 0.05 0.89 -3.46
C PHE A 114 -0.68 0.08 -2.41
N GLU A 115 -2.00 0.11 -2.48
CA GLU A 115 -2.89 -0.80 -1.76
C GLU A 115 -3.70 -1.61 -2.76
N VAL A 116 -3.59 -2.93 -2.69
CA VAL A 116 -4.46 -3.84 -3.43
C VAL A 116 -5.64 -4.15 -2.51
N LEU A 117 -6.80 -3.66 -2.86
CA LEU A 117 -7.94 -3.63 -1.96
C LEU A 117 -8.52 -5.03 -1.72
N SER A 118 -9.03 -5.24 -0.52
CA SER A 118 -9.81 -6.43 -0.19
C SER A 118 -11.22 -6.04 0.30
N PRO A 119 -12.22 -6.90 0.18
CA PRO A 119 -13.56 -6.59 0.69
C PRO A 119 -13.59 -6.23 2.18
N SER A 120 -12.66 -6.76 2.97
CA SER A 120 -12.58 -6.53 4.42
C SER A 120 -11.87 -5.22 4.79
N THR A 121 -10.91 -4.76 3.98
CA THR A 121 -10.06 -3.60 4.31
C THR A 121 -10.31 -2.37 3.42
N ARG A 122 -11.06 -2.50 2.32
CA ARG A 122 -11.31 -1.43 1.34
C ARG A 122 -11.70 -0.09 1.96
N ASP A 123 -12.66 -0.11 2.86
CA ASP A 123 -13.13 1.11 3.52
C ASP A 123 -12.07 1.71 4.43
N TYR A 124 -11.32 0.87 5.13
CA TYR A 124 -10.21 1.29 5.96
C TYR A 124 -9.08 1.90 5.12
N ASP A 125 -8.68 1.24 4.03
CA ASP A 125 -7.62 1.72 3.14
C ASP A 125 -7.99 3.08 2.51
N LYS A 126 -9.23 3.21 1.99
CA LYS A 126 -9.71 4.43 1.34
C LYS A 126 -10.04 5.58 2.31
N LYS A 127 -10.68 5.28 3.44
CA LYS A 127 -11.24 6.30 4.33
C LYS A 127 -10.33 6.64 5.50
N THR A 128 -9.41 5.74 5.88
CA THR A 128 -8.55 5.90 7.05
C THR A 128 -7.08 5.98 6.66
N LYS A 129 -6.53 4.98 5.99
CA LYS A 129 -5.11 4.96 5.62
C LYS A 129 -4.73 6.08 4.65
N PHE A 130 -5.49 6.28 3.57
CA PHE A 130 -5.14 7.31 2.59
C PHE A 130 -5.09 8.73 3.18
N PRO A 131 -6.04 9.19 4.02
CA PRO A 131 -5.88 10.43 4.77
C PRO A 131 -4.56 10.52 5.55
N PHE A 132 -4.11 9.43 6.17
CA PHE A 132 -2.85 9.40 6.91
C PHE A 132 -1.62 9.40 5.98
N TYR A 133 -1.68 8.70 4.85
CA TYR A 133 -0.61 8.68 3.85
C TYR A 133 -0.28 10.08 3.31
N ARG A 134 -1.28 10.95 3.19
CA ARG A 134 -1.08 12.36 2.77
C ARG A 134 -0.23 13.17 3.76
N ASP A 135 0.00 12.68 4.96
CA ASP A 135 0.89 13.29 5.95
C ASP A 135 2.37 12.95 5.72
N ILE A 136 2.70 12.03 4.81
CA ILE A 136 4.07 11.68 4.42
C ILE A 136 4.61 12.75 3.47
N PRO A 137 5.67 13.51 3.85
CA PRO A 137 6.14 14.64 3.03
C PRO A 137 6.70 14.23 1.66
N SER A 138 7.29 13.03 1.57
CA SER A 138 7.90 12.49 0.35
C SER A 138 6.88 11.89 -0.62
N LEU A 139 5.66 11.59 -0.15
CA LEU A 139 4.66 10.89 -0.95
C LEU A 139 4.16 11.77 -2.10
N LYS A 140 4.23 11.23 -3.30
CA LYS A 140 3.76 11.88 -4.54
C LYS A 140 2.52 11.22 -5.11
N GLU A 141 2.40 9.91 -4.93
CA GLU A 141 1.28 9.14 -5.47
C GLU A 141 0.83 8.07 -4.48
N CYS A 142 -0.49 7.81 -4.46
CA CYS A 142 -1.08 6.65 -3.78
C CYS A 142 -2.02 5.97 -4.76
N VAL A 143 -1.82 4.67 -4.98
CA VAL A 143 -2.56 3.90 -5.99
C VAL A 143 -3.34 2.81 -5.30
N MET A 144 -4.65 2.78 -5.51
CA MET A 144 -5.56 1.76 -4.98
C MET A 144 -6.06 0.89 -6.11
N VAL A 145 -5.87 -0.41 -6.00
CA VAL A 145 -6.16 -1.37 -7.06
C VAL A 145 -7.20 -2.38 -6.59
N GLU A 146 -8.33 -2.47 -7.29
CA GLU A 146 -9.33 -3.51 -7.06
C GLU A 146 -8.87 -4.81 -7.73
N PRO A 147 -8.70 -5.91 -6.99
CA PRO A 147 -8.24 -7.17 -7.60
C PRO A 147 -9.35 -7.97 -8.26
N GLU A 148 -10.63 -7.68 -7.96
CA GLU A 148 -11.80 -8.43 -8.44
C GLU A 148 -12.50 -7.74 -9.62
N THR A 149 -12.18 -6.49 -9.92
CA THR A 149 -12.74 -5.71 -11.03
C THR A 149 -11.67 -4.79 -11.61
N ILE A 150 -11.83 -4.42 -12.90
CA ILE A 150 -10.93 -3.43 -13.51
C ILE A 150 -11.29 -2.06 -12.96
N ASN A 151 -10.60 -1.69 -11.89
CA ASN A 151 -10.71 -0.36 -11.31
C ASN A 151 -9.43 -0.02 -10.55
N ILE A 152 -8.73 1.01 -11.00
CA ILE A 152 -7.56 1.57 -10.32
C ILE A 152 -7.82 3.05 -10.07
N GLU A 153 -7.64 3.46 -8.83
CA GLU A 153 -7.70 4.86 -8.40
C GLU A 153 -6.27 5.34 -8.09
N ALA A 154 -5.74 6.23 -8.90
CA ALA A 154 -4.43 6.85 -8.68
C ALA A 154 -4.61 8.27 -8.17
N PHE A 155 -4.23 8.50 -6.93
CA PHE A 155 -4.18 9.82 -6.32
C PHE A 155 -2.78 10.39 -6.47
N ARG A 156 -2.67 11.64 -6.91
CA ARG A 156 -1.40 12.35 -7.13
C ARG A 156 -1.44 13.73 -6.52
N ILE A 157 -0.33 14.14 -5.93
CA ILE A 157 -0.17 15.52 -5.51
C ILE A 157 0.33 16.34 -6.70
N ASN A 158 -0.37 17.43 -7.05
CA ASN A 158 0.03 18.35 -8.12
C ASN A 158 0.99 19.44 -7.58
N ASP A 159 1.50 20.27 -8.49
CA ASP A 159 2.46 21.33 -8.16
C ASP A 159 1.87 22.40 -7.21
N ASN A 160 0.55 22.49 -7.11
CA ASN A 160 -0.16 23.39 -6.19
C ASN A 160 -0.44 22.75 -4.82
N GLY A 161 0.00 21.51 -4.60
CA GLY A 161 -0.21 20.76 -3.35
C GLY A 161 -1.60 20.12 -3.20
N PHE A 162 -2.37 20.03 -4.29
CA PHE A 162 -3.68 19.36 -4.26
C PHE A 162 -3.56 17.91 -4.73
N TRP A 163 -4.32 17.03 -4.07
CA TRP A 163 -4.46 15.65 -4.49
C TRP A 163 -5.53 15.53 -5.59
N GLU A 164 -5.13 14.99 -6.72
CA GLU A 164 -5.98 14.74 -7.88
C GLU A 164 -6.21 13.25 -8.04
N LEU A 165 -7.44 12.85 -8.34
CA LEU A 165 -7.81 11.47 -8.63
C LEU A 165 -7.85 11.25 -10.15
N ARG A 166 -7.18 10.18 -10.59
CA ARG A 166 -7.37 9.60 -11.93
C ARG A 166 -7.81 8.15 -11.79
N GLU A 167 -8.89 7.80 -12.48
CA GLU A 167 -9.43 6.45 -12.50
C GLU A 167 -9.12 5.75 -13.82
N TYR A 168 -8.85 4.45 -13.74
CA TYR A 168 -8.63 3.57 -14.87
C TYR A 168 -9.61 2.41 -14.78
N ARG A 169 -10.50 2.27 -15.77
CA ARG A 169 -11.61 1.32 -15.73
C ARG A 169 -11.69 0.43 -16.96
N ASN A 170 -10.76 0.57 -17.90
CA ASN A 170 -10.71 -0.26 -19.10
C ASN A 170 -9.42 -1.08 -19.09
N ILE A 171 -9.49 -2.36 -19.46
CA ILE A 171 -8.31 -3.24 -19.53
C ILE A 171 -7.24 -2.73 -20.52
N GLU A 172 -7.65 -1.95 -21.52
CA GLU A 172 -6.76 -1.31 -22.48
C GLU A 172 -6.06 -0.03 -21.94
N ASP A 173 -6.46 0.43 -20.77
CA ASP A 173 -5.83 1.58 -20.14
C ASP A 173 -4.39 1.28 -19.72
N THR A 174 -3.64 2.34 -19.49
CA THR A 174 -2.28 2.29 -18.98
C THR A 174 -2.18 3.15 -17.72
N LEU A 175 -1.83 2.52 -16.60
CA LEU A 175 -1.53 3.23 -15.35
C LEU A 175 -0.27 4.06 -15.55
N GLU A 176 -0.37 5.36 -15.37
CA GLU A 176 0.74 6.29 -15.42
C GLU A 176 1.22 6.62 -14.00
N LEU A 177 2.53 6.60 -13.78
CA LEU A 177 3.21 6.95 -12.53
C LEU A 177 4.26 8.03 -12.83
N PRO A 178 3.82 9.30 -13.04
CA PRO A 178 4.69 10.36 -13.48
C PRO A 178 5.81 10.70 -12.50
N SER A 179 5.61 10.55 -11.19
CA SER A 179 6.66 10.82 -10.19
C SER A 179 7.93 9.97 -10.36
N ILE A 180 7.82 8.82 -11.02
CA ILE A 180 8.94 7.90 -11.30
C ILE A 180 9.16 7.64 -12.80
N GLY A 181 8.39 8.31 -13.67
CA GLY A 181 8.47 8.16 -15.13
C GLY A 181 8.19 6.73 -15.61
N VAL A 182 7.19 6.06 -15.04
CA VAL A 182 6.80 4.68 -15.36
C VAL A 182 5.36 4.62 -15.83
N THR A 183 5.09 3.72 -16.78
CA THR A 183 3.72 3.34 -17.20
C THR A 183 3.58 1.82 -17.18
N ILE A 184 2.42 1.31 -16.75
CA ILE A 184 2.12 -0.13 -16.70
C ILE A 184 0.76 -0.37 -17.32
N SER A 185 0.64 -1.28 -18.31
CA SER A 185 -0.65 -1.62 -18.90
C SER A 185 -1.53 -2.35 -17.86
N LEU A 186 -2.85 -2.10 -17.88
CA LEU A 186 -3.76 -2.82 -17.00
C LEU A 186 -3.79 -4.32 -17.36
N GLN A 187 -3.60 -4.67 -18.62
CA GLN A 187 -3.42 -6.07 -19.06
C GLN A 187 -2.29 -6.78 -18.30
N ASP A 188 -1.18 -6.09 -18.05
CA ASP A 188 -0.06 -6.63 -17.28
C ASP A 188 -0.37 -6.73 -15.79
N ILE A 189 -1.09 -5.74 -15.23
CA ILE A 189 -1.49 -5.73 -13.81
C ILE A 189 -2.44 -6.89 -13.51
N TYR A 190 -3.46 -7.07 -14.35
CA TYR A 190 -4.50 -8.08 -14.17
C TYR A 190 -4.17 -9.43 -14.84
N LYS A 191 -2.96 -9.60 -15.38
CA LYS A 191 -2.54 -10.87 -16.00
C LYS A 191 -2.66 -12.03 -15.00
N ASP A 192 -3.14 -13.17 -15.49
CA ASP A 192 -3.33 -14.40 -14.71
C ASP A 192 -4.40 -14.26 -13.58
N THR A 193 -5.22 -13.22 -13.61
CA THR A 193 -6.43 -13.09 -12.78
C THR A 193 -7.64 -13.65 -13.53
N HIS A 194 -8.74 -13.90 -12.80
CA HIS A 194 -10.02 -14.27 -13.44
C HIS A 194 -10.56 -13.18 -14.38
N ILE A 195 -10.23 -11.91 -14.14
CA ILE A 195 -10.58 -10.77 -14.99
C ILE A 195 -10.00 -10.94 -16.39
N ALA A 196 -8.69 -11.27 -16.48
CA ALA A 196 -8.01 -11.46 -17.75
C ALA A 196 -8.48 -12.69 -18.50
N SER A 197 -8.95 -13.73 -17.81
CA SER A 197 -9.42 -14.98 -18.41
C SER A 197 -10.88 -14.93 -18.90
N GLY A 198 -11.62 -13.85 -18.63
CA GLY A 198 -13.03 -13.72 -19.00
C GLY A 198 -13.96 -14.71 -18.29
N VAL A 199 -13.46 -15.38 -17.25
CA VAL A 199 -14.23 -16.34 -16.44
C VAL A 199 -14.94 -15.54 -15.35
N ALA A 200 -16.23 -15.24 -15.56
CA ALA A 200 -17.07 -14.76 -14.48
C ALA A 200 -17.15 -15.85 -13.39
N GLU A 201 -16.88 -15.52 -12.15
CA GLU A 201 -17.18 -16.42 -11.03
C GLU A 201 -18.67 -16.80 -11.06
N ARG A 202 -18.94 -18.11 -11.04
CA ARG A 202 -20.28 -18.66 -10.89
C ARG A 202 -20.69 -18.71 -9.44
#